data_649c8af505aed9b8839a082abac1b523
#
_entry.id   649c8af505aed9b8839a082abac1b523
#
_cell.length_a   1.000
_cell.length_b   1.000
_cell.length_c   1.000
_cell.angle_alpha   90.00
_cell.angle_beta   90.00
_cell.angle_gamma   90.00
#
_symmetry.space_group_name_H-M   'P 1'
#
loop_
_entity.id
_entity.type
_entity.pdbx_description
1 polymer ?
#
loop_
_entity_poly.entity_id
_entity_poly.type
_entity_poly.pdbx_seq_one_letter_code
_entity_poly.pdbx_strand_id
1 'polypeptide(L)'
;IVKDSDGANTALTSMRANGVSSAYVVGDHMNFIGIVTLEGALAVRDGKKTFSEAIIRDVLQVNDLDAPVADIVPLAANAAFPLAVVDEEKVFRGIITKASVLSSFVA
;
A
#
# COMPACT_ATOMS: atom_id res chain seq x y z
N ILE A 1 6.79 -4.04 -1.52
CA ILE A 1 5.85 -4.39 -2.60
C ILE A 1 5.85 -5.89 -2.82
N VAL A 2 4.69 -6.48 -2.95
CA VAL A 2 4.55 -7.89 -3.30
C VAL A 2 3.57 -8.02 -4.46
N LYS A 3 3.74 -9.07 -5.26
CA LYS A 3 2.80 -9.37 -6.33
C LYS A 3 1.65 -10.20 -5.79
N ASP A 4 0.49 -10.09 -6.41
CA ASP A 4 -0.67 -10.88 -6.02
C ASP A 4 -0.44 -12.38 -6.17
N SER A 5 0.50 -12.78 -7.05
CA SER A 5 0.89 -14.17 -7.25
C SER A 5 1.91 -14.68 -6.22
N ASP A 6 2.50 -13.80 -5.40
CA ASP A 6 3.56 -14.17 -4.44
C ASP A 6 3.04 -14.85 -3.17
N GLY A 7 1.85 -14.49 -2.73
CA GLY A 7 1.23 -15.09 -1.57
C GLY A 7 1.68 -14.55 -0.22
N ALA A 8 1.12 -15.12 0.85
CA ALA A 8 1.27 -14.60 2.21
C ALA A 8 2.68 -14.73 2.76
N ASN A 9 3.40 -15.81 2.46
CA ASN A 9 4.75 -16.00 3.01
C ASN A 9 5.72 -14.94 2.47
N THR A 10 5.60 -14.59 1.20
CA THR A 10 6.42 -13.54 0.60
C THR A 10 6.07 -12.19 1.23
N ALA A 11 4.79 -11.92 1.45
CA ALA A 11 4.36 -10.69 2.12
C ALA A 11 4.92 -10.60 3.54
N LEU A 12 4.86 -11.68 4.32
CA LEU A 12 5.40 -11.72 5.68
C LEU A 12 6.92 -11.49 5.70
N THR A 13 7.64 -12.11 4.75
CA THR A 13 9.08 -11.91 4.62
C THR A 13 9.41 -10.47 4.29
N SER A 14 8.67 -9.85 3.39
CA SER A 14 8.85 -8.45 3.01
C SER A 14 8.59 -7.51 4.20
N MET A 15 7.52 -7.75 4.95
CA MET A 15 7.21 -6.96 6.14
C MET A 15 8.32 -7.04 7.18
N ARG A 16 8.85 -8.24 7.43
CA ARG A 16 9.95 -8.44 8.36
C ARG A 16 11.21 -7.71 7.91
N ALA A 17 11.56 -7.86 6.63
CA ALA A 17 12.76 -7.26 6.06
C ALA A 17 12.73 -5.72 6.15
N ASN A 18 11.55 -5.13 6.03
CA ASN A 18 11.38 -3.66 6.03
C ASN A 18 10.91 -3.10 7.38
N GLY A 19 10.67 -3.95 8.37
CA GLY A 19 10.20 -3.51 9.69
C GLY A 19 8.82 -2.86 9.67
N VAL A 20 7.94 -3.32 8.81
CA VAL A 20 6.59 -2.75 8.64
C VAL A 20 5.53 -3.83 8.85
N SER A 21 4.28 -3.42 9.06
CA SER A 21 3.16 -4.32 9.34
C SER A 21 2.15 -4.39 8.20
N SER A 22 2.50 -3.88 7.03
CA SER A 22 1.68 -3.99 5.83
C SER A 22 2.57 -4.05 4.59
N ALA A 23 2.01 -4.54 3.49
CA ALA A 23 2.70 -4.60 2.21
C ALA A 23 1.74 -4.17 1.10
N TYR A 24 2.28 -3.47 0.10
CA TYR A 24 1.50 -3.04 -1.06
C TYR A 24 1.49 -4.15 -2.09
N VAL A 25 0.31 -4.48 -2.59
CA VAL A 25 0.09 -5.59 -3.51
C VAL A 25 -0.14 -5.02 -4.91
N VAL A 26 0.64 -5.52 -5.85
CA VAL A 26 0.52 -5.16 -7.26
C VAL A 26 0.28 -6.41 -8.10
N GLY A 27 -0.39 -6.24 -9.22
CA GLY A 27 -0.59 -7.30 -10.21
C GLY A 27 0.41 -7.20 -11.34
N ASP A 28 0.03 -7.74 -12.49
CA ASP A 28 0.83 -7.67 -13.71
C ASP A 28 1.07 -6.22 -14.10
N HIS A 29 2.26 -5.93 -14.65
CA HIS A 29 2.66 -4.60 -15.08
C HIS A 29 2.62 -3.57 -13.94
N MET A 30 2.78 -4.00 -12.70
CA MET A 30 2.79 -3.13 -11.51
C MET A 30 1.47 -2.40 -11.25
N ASN A 31 0.37 -2.91 -11.75
CA ASN A 31 -0.94 -2.35 -11.42
C ASN A 31 -1.21 -2.44 -9.93
N PHE A 32 -1.59 -1.33 -9.32
CA PHE A 32 -1.90 -1.34 -7.89
C PHE A 32 -3.22 -2.07 -7.63
N ILE A 33 -3.18 -3.03 -6.71
CA ILE A 33 -4.37 -3.80 -6.32
C ILE A 33 -4.89 -3.38 -4.95
N GLY A 34 -4.00 -3.30 -3.96
CA GLY A 34 -4.38 -2.98 -2.59
C GLY A 34 -3.23 -3.22 -1.63
N ILE A 35 -3.57 -3.43 -0.38
CA ILE A 35 -2.58 -3.75 0.65
C ILE A 35 -2.97 -5.04 1.38
N VAL A 36 -1.98 -5.67 1.98
CA VAL A 36 -2.19 -6.77 2.92
C VAL A 36 -1.54 -6.39 4.25
N THR A 37 -2.26 -6.59 5.34
CA THR A 37 -1.73 -6.33 6.69
C THR A 37 -1.04 -7.58 7.22
N LEU A 38 -0.23 -7.39 8.27
CA LEU A 38 0.40 -8.51 8.99
C LEU A 38 -0.68 -9.51 9.45
N GLU A 39 -1.76 -9.02 10.04
CA GLU A 39 -2.86 -9.87 10.51
C GLU A 39 -3.51 -10.65 9.37
N GLY A 40 -3.74 -9.99 8.23
CA GLY A 40 -4.30 -10.64 7.06
C GLY A 40 -3.39 -11.73 6.50
N ALA A 41 -2.09 -11.44 6.39
CA ALA A 41 -1.11 -12.41 5.90
C ALA A 41 -0.99 -13.62 6.84
N LEU A 42 -1.02 -13.39 8.14
CA LEU A 42 -1.00 -14.50 9.12
C LEU A 42 -2.26 -15.37 9.00
N ALA A 43 -3.42 -14.76 8.79
CA ALA A 43 -4.66 -15.51 8.59
C ALA A 43 -4.62 -16.40 7.34
N VAL A 44 -3.99 -15.91 6.26
CA VAL A 44 -3.78 -16.71 5.05
C VAL A 44 -2.85 -17.88 5.34
N ARG A 45 -1.74 -17.62 6.01
CA ARG A 45 -0.77 -18.66 6.39
C ARG A 45 -1.45 -19.75 7.23
N ASP A 46 -2.35 -19.37 8.12
CA ASP A 46 -3.04 -20.30 9.01
C ASP A 46 -4.25 -20.98 8.34
N GLY A 47 -4.48 -20.73 7.06
CA GLY A 47 -5.55 -21.36 6.29
C GLY A 47 -6.94 -20.79 6.54
N LYS A 48 -7.06 -19.63 7.18
CA LYS A 48 -8.35 -19.03 7.54
C LYS A 48 -8.99 -18.25 6.39
N LYS A 49 -8.19 -17.79 5.43
CA LYS A 49 -8.65 -17.09 4.23
C LYS A 49 -7.63 -17.22 3.11
N THR A 50 -8.06 -16.89 1.90
CA THR A 50 -7.15 -16.85 0.74
C THR A 50 -6.41 -15.51 0.73
N PHE A 51 -5.29 -15.46 -0.01
CA PHE A 51 -4.54 -14.22 -0.17
C PHE A 51 -5.40 -13.13 -0.81
N SER A 52 -6.18 -13.49 -1.83
CA SER A 52 -7.09 -12.55 -2.49
C SER A 52 -8.11 -11.95 -1.53
N GLU A 53 -8.64 -12.76 -0.61
CA GLU A 53 -9.58 -12.28 0.40
C GLU A 53 -8.91 -11.37 1.43
N ALA A 54 -7.62 -11.56 1.68
CA ALA A 54 -6.86 -10.76 2.64
C ALA A 54 -6.48 -9.38 2.09
N ILE A 55 -6.49 -9.20 0.77
CA ILE A 55 -6.12 -7.92 0.17
C ILE A 55 -7.20 -6.87 0.45
N ILE A 56 -6.80 -5.78 1.08
CA ILE A 56 -7.67 -4.63 1.30
C ILE A 56 -7.58 -3.75 0.05
N ARG A 57 -8.67 -3.66 -0.67
CA ARG A 57 -8.73 -2.96 -1.96
C ARG A 57 -9.21 -1.52 -1.85
N ASP A 58 -9.85 -1.18 -0.74
CA ASP A 58 -10.37 0.15 -0.46
C ASP A 58 -9.27 1.00 0.17
N VAL A 59 -8.26 1.34 -0.64
CA VAL A 59 -7.11 2.13 -0.24
C VAL A 59 -7.11 3.41 -1.05
N LEU A 60 -6.94 4.55 -0.37
CA LEU A 60 -6.89 5.84 -1.03
C LEU A 60 -5.69 5.90 -1.97
N GLN A 61 -5.94 6.38 -3.18
CA GLN A 61 -4.95 6.53 -4.24
C GLN A 61 -4.92 7.97 -4.70
N VAL A 62 -3.73 8.45 -5.07
CA VAL A 62 -3.57 9.77 -5.69
C VAL A 62 -2.80 9.61 -6.99
N ASN A 63 -3.16 10.44 -7.99
CA ASN A 63 -2.45 10.49 -9.24
C ASN A 63 -1.15 11.27 -9.02
N ASP A 64 -0.01 10.69 -9.43
CA ASP A 64 1.31 11.23 -9.16
C ASP A 64 1.61 12.56 -9.85
N LEU A 65 0.91 12.85 -10.95
CA LEU A 65 1.27 13.99 -11.79
C LEU A 65 0.57 15.29 -11.44
N ASP A 66 -0.62 15.23 -10.86
CA ASP A 66 -1.49 16.40 -10.79
C ASP A 66 -2.05 16.73 -9.41
N ALA A 67 -1.70 15.98 -8.37
CA ALA A 67 -2.28 16.23 -7.05
C ALA A 67 -1.51 17.34 -6.32
N PRO A 68 -2.12 18.53 -6.10
CA PRO A 68 -1.48 19.57 -5.29
C PRO A 68 -1.28 19.09 -3.86
N VAL A 69 -0.19 19.52 -3.23
CA VAL A 69 0.12 19.15 -1.83
C VAL A 69 -1.05 19.52 -0.91
N ALA A 70 -1.70 20.65 -1.15
CA ALA A 70 -2.83 21.09 -0.35
C ALA A 70 -4.01 20.09 -0.35
N ASP A 71 -4.20 19.35 -1.45
CA ASP A 71 -5.25 18.34 -1.56
C ASP A 71 -4.83 17.02 -0.92
N ILE A 72 -3.54 16.73 -0.91
CA ILE A 72 -2.98 15.49 -0.37
C ILE A 72 -2.97 15.49 1.16
N VAL A 73 -2.68 16.62 1.78
CA VAL A 73 -2.52 16.74 3.23
C VAL A 73 -3.73 16.22 4.02
N PRO A 74 -4.98 16.64 3.71
CA PRO A 74 -6.13 16.10 4.44
C PRO A 74 -6.33 14.62 4.22
N LEU A 75 -6.06 14.11 3.02
CA LEU A 75 -6.17 12.68 2.72
C LEU A 75 -5.17 11.87 3.52
N ALA A 76 -3.90 12.30 3.53
CA ALA A 76 -2.85 11.61 4.26
C ALA A 76 -3.08 11.67 5.77
N ALA A 77 -3.56 12.79 6.29
CA ALA A 77 -3.80 12.98 7.72
C ALA A 77 -4.89 12.04 8.26
N ASN A 78 -5.89 11.71 7.44
CA ASN A 78 -7.03 10.91 7.85
C ASN A 78 -6.98 9.45 7.37
N ALA A 79 -5.97 9.09 6.57
CA ALA A 79 -5.85 7.73 6.04
C ALA A 79 -5.36 6.76 7.11
N ALA A 80 -5.98 5.58 7.16
CA ALA A 80 -5.53 4.49 8.05
C ALA A 80 -4.19 3.92 7.60
N PHE A 81 -3.89 3.99 6.29
CA PHE A 81 -2.66 3.49 5.69
C PHE A 81 -2.05 4.60 4.83
N PRO A 82 -0.73 4.52 4.54
CA PRO A 82 -0.13 5.46 3.59
C PRO A 82 -0.86 5.46 2.24
N LEU A 83 -0.94 6.61 1.60
CA LEU A 83 -1.61 6.74 0.31
C LEU A 83 -0.79 6.07 -0.78
N ALA A 84 -1.45 5.33 -1.65
CA ALA A 84 -0.80 4.79 -2.84
C ALA A 84 -0.73 5.88 -3.91
N VAL A 85 0.44 6.04 -4.53
CA VAL A 85 0.64 6.94 -5.66
C VAL A 85 0.63 6.11 -6.93
N VAL A 86 -0.26 6.43 -7.84
CA VAL A 86 -0.41 5.73 -9.12
C VAL A 86 -0.34 6.74 -10.26
N ASP A 87 0.01 6.25 -11.45
CA ASP A 87 -0.05 7.07 -12.66
C ASP A 87 -1.41 6.93 -13.36
N GLU A 88 -1.55 7.51 -14.54
CA GLU A 88 -2.79 7.48 -15.31
C GLU A 88 -3.22 6.07 -15.69
N GLU A 89 -2.28 5.13 -15.78
CA GLU A 89 -2.54 3.74 -16.11
C GLU A 89 -2.74 2.86 -14.89
N LYS A 90 -2.84 3.47 -13.69
CA LYS A 90 -2.98 2.78 -12.41
C LYS A 90 -1.73 1.98 -11.99
N VAL A 91 -0.59 2.28 -12.60
CA VAL A 91 0.69 1.67 -12.21
C VAL A 91 1.15 2.27 -10.89
N PHE A 92 1.56 1.40 -9.97
CA PHE A 92 2.03 1.82 -8.65
C PHE A 92 3.38 2.55 -8.79
N ARG A 93 3.47 3.76 -8.23
CA ARG A 93 4.67 4.60 -8.29
C ARG A 93 5.33 4.82 -6.94
N GLY A 94 4.60 4.69 -5.86
CA GLY A 94 5.14 4.91 -4.54
C GLY A 94 4.07 5.10 -3.50
N ILE A 95 4.47 5.61 -2.33
CA ILE A 95 3.55 5.85 -1.23
C ILE A 95 3.77 7.24 -0.66
N ILE A 96 2.72 7.79 -0.06
CA ILE A 96 2.78 9.03 0.71
C ILE A 96 2.40 8.69 2.14
N THR A 97 3.33 8.86 3.07
CA THR A 97 3.10 8.65 4.49
C THR A 97 2.81 9.99 5.18
N LYS A 98 2.24 9.93 6.38
CA LYS A 98 2.08 11.14 7.21
C LYS A 98 3.43 11.81 7.45
N ALA A 99 4.48 11.02 7.67
CA ALA A 99 5.82 11.54 7.87
C ALA A 99 6.36 12.28 6.64
N SER A 100 6.14 11.74 5.42
CA SER A 100 6.59 12.42 4.21
C SER A 100 5.84 13.72 3.96
N VAL A 101 4.54 13.79 4.30
CA VAL A 101 3.77 15.03 4.21
C VAL A 101 4.32 16.07 5.18
N LEU A 102 4.54 15.68 6.43
CA LEU A 102 5.09 16.60 7.44
C LEU A 102 6.46 17.12 7.03
N SER A 103 7.31 16.26 6.46
CA SER A 103 8.64 16.66 5.99
C SER A 103 8.59 17.72 4.89
N SER A 104 7.51 17.74 4.10
CA SER A 104 7.38 18.73 3.03
C SER A 104 7.12 20.16 3.55
N PHE A 105 6.69 20.30 4.83
CA PHE A 105 6.48 21.60 5.46
C PHE A 105 7.65 22.07 6.30
N VAL A 106 8.60 21.18 6.57
CA VAL A 106 9.80 21.52 7.36
C VAL A 106 10.93 21.74 6.38
N ALA A 107 11.24 22.95 6.13
CA ALA A 107 12.29 23.33 5.17
C ALA A 107 13.68 22.98 5.73
#